data_8791e724dcb127ab08e53c37933d72eb
#
_entry.id   8791e724dcb127ab08e53c37933d72eb
#
_cell.length_a   1.000
_cell.length_b   1.000
_cell.length_c   1.000
_cell.angle_alpha   90.00
_cell.angle_beta   90.00
_cell.angle_gamma   90.00
#
_symmetry.space_group_name_H-M   'P 1'
#
loop_
_entity.id
_entity.type
_entity.pdbx_description
1 polymer ?
#
loop_
_entity_poly.entity_id
_entity_poly.type
_entity_poly.pdbx_seq_one_letter_code
_entity_poly.pdbx_strand_id
1 'polypeptide(L)'
;AYASMTLDNDPMQQEYLLRVAEEDFAFAMEKFKKDGFDQFVQPYEHSYNTSKSQYMATISWSASQLYKLTGKPSYADIAAEYIRYTLDCQRTEPLKDKDGTRGFFYRDKSRKSIVHYIHQSREQVYMQAMVMLCETQKEHPDYPKWVNSIQLYGDYLKGMMKYTHPYGMIPSGVYHAEEYKDTTNFYALHLFPPANAKELYTEQIK
;
A
#
# COMPACT_ATOMS: atom_id res chain seq x y z
N ALA A 1 3.39 18.34 -6.41
CA ALA A 1 3.36 17.75 -7.75
C ALA A 1 1.99 17.92 -8.43
N TYR A 2 0.90 17.46 -7.84
CA TYR A 2 -0.44 17.54 -8.50
C TYR A 2 -0.87 18.98 -8.79
N ALA A 3 -0.61 19.91 -7.88
CA ALA A 3 -0.96 21.32 -8.08
C ALA A 3 -0.22 21.95 -9.27
N SER A 4 0.98 21.48 -9.61
CA SER A 4 1.72 21.96 -10.79
C SER A 4 1.01 21.63 -12.10
N MET A 5 0.18 20.59 -12.14
CA MET A 5 -0.55 20.18 -13.33
C MET A 5 -1.87 20.95 -13.54
N THR A 6 -2.43 21.53 -12.46
CA THR A 6 -3.76 22.15 -12.47
C THR A 6 -3.75 23.67 -12.54
N LEU A 7 -2.57 24.28 -12.46
CA LEU A 7 -2.38 25.72 -12.54
C LEU A 7 -2.09 26.15 -14.00
N ASP A 8 -3.07 26.00 -14.86
CA ASP A 8 -2.92 26.25 -16.31
C ASP A 8 -2.50 27.69 -16.68
N ASN A 9 -2.60 28.63 -15.76
CA ASN A 9 -2.39 30.06 -16.03
C ASN A 9 -1.15 30.65 -15.34
N ASP A 10 -0.34 29.84 -14.62
CA ASP A 10 0.85 30.34 -13.93
C ASP A 10 2.04 29.37 -14.09
N PRO A 11 2.76 29.46 -15.22
CA PRO A 11 3.92 28.59 -15.48
C PRO A 11 5.03 28.72 -14.42
N MET A 12 5.21 29.90 -13.83
CA MET A 12 6.23 30.14 -12.82
C MET A 12 5.88 29.42 -11.51
N GLN A 13 4.61 29.43 -11.14
CA GLN A 13 4.11 28.68 -9.99
C GLN A 13 4.17 27.17 -10.22
N GLN A 14 3.88 26.71 -11.43
CA GLN A 14 4.02 25.30 -11.81
C GLN A 14 5.46 24.83 -11.64
N GLU A 15 6.43 25.55 -12.17
CA GLU A 15 7.84 25.23 -12.07
C GLU A 15 8.32 25.23 -10.61
N TYR A 16 7.91 26.23 -9.83
CA TYR A 16 8.23 26.32 -8.41
C TYR A 16 7.72 25.09 -7.64
N LEU A 17 6.43 24.72 -7.81
CA LEU A 17 5.81 23.58 -7.14
C LEU A 17 6.45 22.25 -7.55
N LEU A 18 6.82 22.10 -8.82
CA LEU A 18 7.50 20.90 -9.30
C LEU A 18 8.90 20.79 -8.68
N ARG A 19 9.65 21.88 -8.63
CA ARG A 19 10.97 21.90 -7.99
C ARG A 19 10.88 21.54 -6.52
N VAL A 20 9.92 22.12 -5.78
CA VAL A 20 9.72 21.79 -4.34
C VAL A 20 9.39 20.29 -4.19
N ALA A 21 8.55 19.74 -5.07
CA ALA A 21 8.21 18.30 -5.01
C ALA A 21 9.43 17.40 -5.27
N GLU A 22 10.33 17.79 -6.18
CA GLU A 22 11.58 17.06 -6.43
C GLU A 22 12.55 17.17 -5.24
N GLU A 23 12.70 18.36 -4.67
CA GLU A 23 13.55 18.61 -3.49
C GLU A 23 13.06 17.83 -2.28
N ASP A 24 11.76 17.84 -2.00
CA ASP A 24 11.15 17.10 -0.89
C ASP A 24 11.32 15.58 -1.08
N PHE A 25 11.11 15.09 -2.29
CA PHE A 25 11.31 13.67 -2.60
C PHE A 25 12.78 13.27 -2.42
N ALA A 26 13.72 14.07 -2.92
CA ALA A 26 15.15 13.81 -2.77
C ALA A 26 15.57 13.81 -1.30
N PHE A 27 15.10 14.77 -0.51
CA PHE A 27 15.33 14.83 0.93
C PHE A 27 14.78 13.60 1.64
N ALA A 28 13.53 13.21 1.35
CA ALA A 28 12.89 12.04 1.95
C ALA A 28 13.66 10.75 1.61
N MET A 29 14.13 10.61 0.36
CA MET A 29 14.90 9.45 -0.07
C MET A 29 16.29 9.40 0.57
N GLU A 30 16.96 10.53 0.72
CA GLU A 30 18.24 10.62 1.43
C GLU A 30 18.08 10.20 2.89
N LYS A 31 17.08 10.73 3.57
CA LYS A 31 16.76 10.37 4.97
C LYS A 31 16.43 8.89 5.09
N PHE A 32 15.59 8.36 4.21
CA PHE A 32 15.25 6.94 4.21
C PHE A 32 16.48 6.03 3.99
N LYS A 33 17.36 6.38 3.05
CA LYS A 33 18.60 5.62 2.79
C LYS A 33 19.54 5.64 3.99
N LYS A 34 19.59 6.74 4.72
CA LYS A 34 20.44 6.91 5.89
C LYS A 34 19.88 6.22 7.13
N ASP A 35 18.63 6.47 7.43
CA ASP A 35 18.02 6.14 8.73
C ASP A 35 17.19 4.84 8.68
N GLY A 36 16.76 4.41 7.48
CA GLY A 36 15.91 3.25 7.29
C GLY A 36 14.46 3.49 7.67
N PHE A 37 13.64 2.45 7.52
CA PHE A 37 12.20 2.52 7.77
C PHE A 37 11.86 2.77 9.24
N ASP A 38 12.49 2.03 10.14
CA ASP A 38 12.10 2.01 11.56
C ASP A 38 12.29 3.36 12.25
N GLN A 39 13.35 4.08 11.89
CA GLN A 39 13.59 5.42 12.42
C GLN A 39 12.67 6.49 11.82
N PHE A 40 12.18 6.27 10.62
CA PHE A 40 11.37 7.23 9.88
C PHE A 40 9.91 7.27 10.33
N VAL A 41 9.32 6.13 10.64
CA VAL A 41 7.89 6.01 10.91
C VAL A 41 7.56 5.70 12.37
N GLN A 42 8.52 5.29 13.17
CA GLN A 42 8.29 4.91 14.56
C GLN A 42 7.52 5.95 15.38
N PRO A 43 7.80 7.28 15.27
CA PRO A 43 7.04 8.29 15.99
C PRO A 43 5.56 8.37 15.60
N TYR A 44 5.21 7.88 14.40
CA TYR A 44 3.88 7.99 13.82
C TYR A 44 3.14 6.65 13.74
N GLU A 45 3.76 5.57 14.15
CA GLU A 45 3.19 4.23 14.02
C GLU A 45 1.82 4.11 14.66
N HIS A 46 1.63 4.73 15.82
CA HIS A 46 0.35 4.75 16.51
C HIS A 46 -0.72 5.58 15.78
N SER A 47 -0.31 6.67 15.13
CA SER A 47 -1.26 7.59 14.50
C SER A 47 -1.67 7.13 13.10
N TYR A 48 -0.76 6.48 12.36
CA TYR A 48 -0.96 6.18 10.95
C TYR A 48 -0.98 4.70 10.62
N ASN A 49 -0.64 3.84 11.57
CA ASN A 49 -0.56 2.39 11.39
C ASN A 49 0.17 1.99 10.09
N THR A 50 1.18 2.79 9.71
CA THR A 50 1.93 2.60 8.47
C THR A 50 2.82 1.37 8.57
N SER A 51 2.78 0.53 7.56
CA SER A 51 3.65 -0.63 7.43
C SER A 51 4.80 -0.39 6.46
N LYS A 52 5.83 -1.22 6.54
CA LYS A 52 6.96 -1.13 5.61
C LYS A 52 6.53 -1.33 4.15
N SER A 53 5.62 -2.28 3.89
CA SER A 53 5.08 -2.51 2.55
C SER A 53 4.34 -1.30 1.98
N GLN A 54 3.56 -0.60 2.82
CA GLN A 54 2.88 0.64 2.43
C GLN A 54 3.86 1.79 2.19
N TYR A 55 4.88 1.88 3.03
CA TYR A 55 5.92 2.90 2.85
C TYR A 55 6.65 2.75 1.52
N MET A 56 7.01 1.51 1.15
CA MET A 56 7.62 1.22 -0.15
C MET A 56 6.67 1.53 -1.32
N ALA A 57 5.38 1.22 -1.18
CA ALA A 57 4.38 1.61 -2.16
C ALA A 57 4.24 3.13 -2.28
N THR A 58 4.33 3.87 -1.16
CA THR A 58 4.30 5.34 -1.17
C THR A 58 5.49 5.93 -1.92
N ILE A 59 6.70 5.40 -1.71
CA ILE A 59 7.88 5.82 -2.48
C ILE A 59 7.66 5.56 -3.97
N SER A 60 7.21 4.37 -4.33
CA SER A 60 6.93 3.99 -5.71
C SER A 60 5.89 4.91 -6.36
N TRP A 61 4.80 5.18 -5.65
CA TRP A 61 3.75 6.08 -6.13
C TRP A 61 4.27 7.51 -6.35
N SER A 62 4.99 8.06 -5.37
CA SER A 62 5.56 9.41 -5.46
C SER A 62 6.55 9.53 -6.61
N ALA A 63 7.43 8.54 -6.79
CA ALA A 63 8.38 8.49 -7.89
C ALA A 63 7.66 8.39 -9.25
N SER A 64 6.61 7.57 -9.36
CA SER A 64 5.80 7.47 -10.58
C SER A 64 5.13 8.80 -10.95
N GLN A 65 4.66 9.56 -9.94
CA GLN A 65 4.12 10.90 -10.15
C GLN A 65 5.19 11.87 -10.71
N LEU A 66 6.37 11.85 -10.11
CA LEU A 66 7.48 12.68 -10.60
C LEU A 66 7.92 12.26 -12.00
N TYR A 67 7.95 10.96 -12.30
CA TYR A 67 8.22 10.47 -13.65
C TYR A 67 7.19 11.00 -14.66
N LYS A 68 5.91 10.90 -14.34
CA LYS A 68 4.82 11.40 -15.19
C LYS A 68 4.96 12.90 -15.50
N LEU A 69 5.42 13.69 -14.53
CA LEU A 69 5.57 15.14 -14.65
C LEU A 69 6.86 15.57 -15.35
N THR A 70 7.97 14.87 -15.08
CA THR A 70 9.30 15.32 -15.51
C THR A 70 9.85 14.55 -16.70
N GLY A 71 9.35 13.33 -16.94
CA GLY A 71 9.92 12.40 -17.91
C GLY A 71 11.31 11.86 -17.55
N LYS A 72 11.83 12.16 -16.33
CA LYS A 72 13.18 11.72 -15.92
C LYS A 72 13.20 10.21 -15.63
N PRO A 73 13.95 9.37 -16.39
CA PRO A 73 13.94 7.90 -16.22
C PRO A 73 14.33 7.43 -14.81
N SER A 74 15.17 8.18 -14.11
CA SER A 74 15.57 7.85 -12.74
C SER A 74 14.39 7.69 -11.77
N TYR A 75 13.31 8.44 -11.97
CA TYR A 75 12.09 8.27 -11.17
C TYR A 75 11.32 7.00 -11.55
N ALA A 76 11.33 6.62 -12.84
CA ALA A 76 10.74 5.36 -13.28
C ALA A 76 11.46 4.16 -12.64
N ASP A 77 12.79 4.20 -12.63
CA ASP A 77 13.63 3.16 -12.03
C ASP A 77 13.36 3.03 -10.52
N ILE A 78 13.33 4.16 -9.79
CA ILE A 78 12.99 4.18 -8.37
C ILE A 78 11.59 3.57 -8.14
N ALA A 79 10.61 3.98 -8.93
CA ALA A 79 9.24 3.47 -8.79
C ALA A 79 9.17 1.95 -8.96
N ALA A 80 9.80 1.42 -10.01
CA ALA A 80 9.84 -0.02 -10.29
C ALA A 80 10.67 -0.80 -9.25
N GLU A 81 11.74 -0.21 -8.72
CA GLU A 81 12.55 -0.82 -7.66
C GLU A 81 11.74 -1.00 -6.37
N TYR A 82 11.14 0.08 -5.87
CA TYR A 82 10.50 0.07 -4.55
C TYR A 82 9.20 -0.73 -4.51
N ILE A 83 8.44 -0.78 -5.60
CA ILE A 83 7.21 -1.59 -5.65
C ILE A 83 7.48 -3.10 -5.50
N ARG A 84 8.67 -3.58 -5.84
CA ARG A 84 9.03 -5.00 -5.69
C ARG A 84 8.90 -5.48 -4.25
N TYR A 85 9.28 -4.65 -3.29
CA TYR A 85 9.09 -4.98 -1.87
C TYR A 85 7.62 -5.20 -1.54
N THR A 86 6.75 -4.33 -2.03
CA THR A 86 5.30 -4.42 -1.83
C THR A 86 4.73 -5.68 -2.48
N LEU A 87 5.14 -5.99 -3.71
CA LEU A 87 4.72 -7.21 -4.40
C LEU A 87 5.12 -8.47 -3.64
N ASP A 88 6.33 -8.50 -3.05
CA ASP A 88 6.78 -9.62 -2.20
C ASP A 88 5.94 -9.78 -0.92
N CYS A 89 5.25 -8.72 -0.50
CA CYS A 89 4.33 -8.74 0.63
C CYS A 89 2.91 -9.15 0.25
N GLN A 90 2.55 -9.31 -1.02
CA GLN A 90 1.24 -9.76 -1.42
C GLN A 90 1.10 -11.29 -1.26
N ARG A 91 -0.05 -11.73 -0.73
CA ARG A 91 -0.39 -13.14 -0.69
C ARG A 91 -0.92 -13.59 -2.06
N THR A 92 -0.12 -14.34 -2.80
CA THR A 92 -0.49 -14.86 -4.12
C THR A 92 -1.11 -16.25 -4.04
N GLU A 93 -0.60 -17.09 -3.12
CA GLU A 93 -1.09 -18.43 -2.92
C GLU A 93 -2.34 -18.46 -2.03
N PRO A 94 -3.35 -19.28 -2.35
CA PRO A 94 -4.52 -19.42 -1.51
C PRO A 94 -4.16 -19.84 -0.08
N LEU A 95 -4.87 -19.28 0.91
CA LEU A 95 -4.87 -19.81 2.27
C LEU A 95 -5.58 -21.17 2.31
N LYS A 96 -5.30 -21.94 3.36
CA LYS A 96 -5.98 -23.20 3.64
C LYS A 96 -7.33 -22.99 4.35
N ASP A 97 -8.00 -21.89 4.06
CA ASP A 97 -9.35 -21.63 4.51
C ASP A 97 -10.37 -22.18 3.48
N LYS A 98 -11.64 -22.17 3.85
CA LYS A 98 -12.74 -22.68 2.98
C LYS A 98 -12.87 -21.90 1.65
N ASP A 99 -12.37 -20.67 1.61
CA ASP A 99 -12.52 -19.75 0.50
C ASP A 99 -11.25 -19.58 -0.33
N GLY A 100 -10.13 -20.14 0.12
CA GLY A 100 -8.84 -19.98 -0.55
C GLY A 100 -8.42 -18.51 -0.61
N THR A 101 -8.64 -17.76 0.46
CA THR A 101 -8.40 -16.32 0.52
C THR A 101 -6.97 -15.97 0.11
N ARG A 102 -6.83 -15.02 -0.82
CA ARG A 102 -5.55 -14.51 -1.32
C ARG A 102 -5.72 -13.10 -1.85
N GLY A 103 -4.60 -12.42 -2.18
CA GLY A 103 -4.59 -11.09 -2.80
C GLY A 103 -4.36 -9.94 -1.83
N PHE A 104 -4.52 -10.16 -0.52
CA PHE A 104 -4.22 -9.18 0.50
C PHE A 104 -2.71 -8.95 0.68
N PHE A 105 -2.35 -7.88 1.39
CA PHE A 105 -0.97 -7.53 1.68
C PHE A 105 -0.61 -7.76 3.13
N TYR A 106 0.60 -8.24 3.35
CA TYR A 106 1.24 -8.25 4.66
C TYR A 106 1.95 -6.93 4.93
N ARG A 107 2.11 -6.58 6.19
CA ARG A 107 2.80 -5.37 6.64
C ARG A 107 4.28 -5.34 6.22
N ASP A 108 4.90 -6.51 6.18
CA ASP A 108 6.29 -6.71 5.76
C ASP A 108 6.52 -8.13 5.23
N LYS A 109 7.76 -8.42 4.82
CA LYS A 109 8.16 -9.73 4.28
C LYS A 109 8.17 -10.87 5.31
N SER A 110 8.04 -10.58 6.62
CA SER A 110 7.90 -11.63 7.64
C SER A 110 6.56 -12.36 7.55
N ARG A 111 5.57 -11.73 6.90
CA ARG A 111 4.22 -12.26 6.67
C ARG A 111 3.48 -12.64 7.95
N LYS A 112 3.78 -11.95 9.05
CA LYS A 112 3.12 -12.18 10.35
C LYS A 112 1.82 -11.43 10.51
N SER A 113 1.74 -10.22 9.95
CA SER A 113 0.60 -9.32 10.11
C SER A 113 0.06 -8.87 8.76
N ILE A 114 -1.28 -8.93 8.61
CA ILE A 114 -2.00 -8.44 7.43
C ILE A 114 -2.21 -6.93 7.56
N VAL A 115 -2.16 -6.22 6.45
CA VAL A 115 -2.58 -4.81 6.41
C VAL A 115 -4.10 -4.75 6.40
N HIS A 116 -4.66 -3.97 7.31
CA HIS A 116 -6.11 -3.86 7.49
C HIS A 116 -6.69 -2.71 6.69
N TYR A 117 -7.89 -2.90 6.17
CA TYR A 117 -8.64 -1.84 5.52
C TYR A 117 -9.33 -0.95 6.57
N ILE A 118 -8.58 0.00 7.14
CA ILE A 118 -9.09 1.01 8.07
C ILE A 118 -8.61 2.39 7.63
N HIS A 119 -9.29 3.45 8.07
CA HIS A 119 -8.98 4.83 7.66
C HIS A 119 -7.53 5.25 7.94
N GLN A 120 -6.88 4.66 8.93
CA GLN A 120 -5.49 4.95 9.27
C GLN A 120 -4.47 4.09 8.51
N SER A 121 -4.88 2.95 7.97
CA SER A 121 -3.95 2.01 7.33
C SER A 121 -3.48 2.46 5.96
N ARG A 122 -4.23 3.34 5.28
CA ARG A 122 -3.92 3.82 3.92
C ARG A 122 -3.66 2.70 2.91
N GLU A 123 -4.39 1.61 3.03
CA GLU A 123 -4.19 0.41 2.20
C GLU A 123 -4.36 0.70 0.69
N GLN A 124 -5.14 1.72 0.34
CA GLN A 124 -5.31 2.17 -1.05
C GLN A 124 -4.00 2.56 -1.75
N VAL A 125 -2.94 2.88 -1.02
CA VAL A 125 -1.64 3.27 -1.62
C VAL A 125 -1.04 2.17 -2.49
N TYR A 126 -1.31 0.90 -2.20
CA TYR A 126 -0.87 -0.21 -3.02
C TYR A 126 -1.41 -0.12 -4.44
N MET A 127 -2.71 0.12 -4.55
CA MET A 127 -3.37 0.25 -5.84
C MET A 127 -3.00 1.54 -6.54
N GLN A 128 -2.89 2.65 -5.81
CA GLN A 128 -2.42 3.92 -6.36
C GLN A 128 -1.03 3.78 -7.00
N ALA A 129 -0.11 3.11 -6.32
CA ALA A 129 1.24 2.88 -6.83
C ALA A 129 1.24 1.99 -8.08
N MET A 130 0.53 0.86 -8.04
CA MET A 130 0.54 -0.09 -9.17
C MET A 130 -0.21 0.42 -10.39
N VAL A 131 -1.34 1.12 -10.20
CA VAL A 131 -2.07 1.75 -11.30
C VAL A 131 -1.20 2.81 -11.97
N MET A 132 -0.52 3.65 -11.18
CA MET A 132 0.37 4.68 -11.72
C MET A 132 1.56 4.08 -12.49
N LEU A 133 2.15 2.99 -11.99
CA LEU A 133 3.17 2.24 -12.73
C LEU A 133 2.64 1.71 -14.06
N CYS A 134 1.45 1.10 -14.05
CA CYS A 134 0.82 0.61 -15.28
C CYS A 134 0.49 1.73 -16.27
N GLU A 135 0.14 2.92 -15.80
CA GLU A 135 -0.11 4.07 -16.67
C GLU A 135 1.18 4.62 -17.30
N THR A 136 2.26 4.67 -16.53
CA THR A 136 3.49 5.37 -16.91
C THR A 136 4.55 4.49 -17.53
N GLN A 137 4.51 3.16 -17.33
CA GLN A 137 5.57 2.23 -17.72
C GLN A 137 5.01 0.95 -18.36
N LYS A 138 4.20 1.08 -19.41
CA LYS A 138 3.52 -0.03 -20.10
C LYS A 138 4.47 -1.07 -20.70
N GLU A 139 5.65 -0.64 -21.12
CA GLU A 139 6.67 -1.49 -21.75
C GLU A 139 7.65 -2.11 -20.73
N HIS A 140 7.45 -1.85 -19.42
CA HIS A 140 8.35 -2.39 -18.42
C HIS A 140 8.17 -3.91 -18.28
N PRO A 141 9.25 -4.71 -18.12
CA PRO A 141 9.17 -6.17 -17.99
C PRO A 141 8.29 -6.67 -16.84
N ASP A 142 8.16 -5.89 -15.77
CA ASP A 142 7.32 -6.23 -14.61
C ASP A 142 5.85 -5.77 -14.76
N TYR A 143 5.46 -5.13 -15.88
CA TYR A 143 4.09 -4.69 -16.12
C TYR A 143 3.03 -5.80 -15.88
N PRO A 144 3.20 -7.05 -16.39
CA PRO A 144 2.24 -8.12 -16.12
C PRO A 144 2.11 -8.46 -14.62
N LYS A 145 3.18 -8.31 -13.84
CA LYS A 145 3.15 -8.54 -12.39
C LYS A 145 2.30 -7.49 -11.67
N TRP A 146 2.41 -6.23 -12.09
CA TRP A 146 1.60 -5.14 -11.51
C TRP A 146 0.12 -5.35 -11.82
N VAL A 147 -0.22 -5.66 -13.07
CA VAL A 147 -1.60 -5.96 -13.48
C VAL A 147 -2.16 -7.13 -12.69
N ASN A 148 -1.42 -8.23 -12.58
CA ASN A 148 -1.83 -9.41 -11.81
C ASN A 148 -2.04 -9.07 -10.32
N SER A 149 -1.18 -8.25 -9.74
CA SER A 149 -1.32 -7.81 -8.35
C SER A 149 -2.61 -7.00 -8.12
N ILE A 150 -2.93 -6.09 -9.05
CA ILE A 150 -4.19 -5.32 -9.01
C ILE A 150 -5.40 -6.26 -9.08
N GLN A 151 -5.39 -7.23 -9.99
CA GLN A 151 -6.47 -8.20 -10.16
C GLN A 151 -6.67 -9.05 -8.89
N LEU A 152 -5.59 -9.60 -8.34
CA LEU A 152 -5.62 -10.38 -7.10
C LEU A 152 -6.19 -9.59 -5.92
N TYR A 153 -5.81 -8.33 -5.79
CA TYR A 153 -6.34 -7.48 -4.74
C TYR A 153 -7.82 -7.16 -4.95
N GLY A 154 -8.23 -6.89 -6.18
CA GLY A 154 -9.63 -6.69 -6.53
C GLY A 154 -10.49 -7.93 -6.22
N ASP A 155 -9.99 -9.12 -6.51
CA ASP A 155 -10.67 -10.38 -6.19
C ASP A 155 -10.75 -10.61 -4.67
N TYR A 156 -9.69 -10.28 -3.93
CA TYR A 156 -9.69 -10.27 -2.47
C TYR A 156 -10.80 -9.37 -1.91
N LEU A 157 -10.87 -8.12 -2.35
CA LEU A 157 -11.90 -7.18 -1.87
C LEU A 157 -13.32 -7.69 -2.17
N LYS A 158 -13.57 -8.19 -3.39
CA LYS A 158 -14.87 -8.80 -3.75
C LYS A 158 -15.19 -10.01 -2.88
N GLY A 159 -14.18 -10.84 -2.61
CA GLY A 159 -14.34 -11.99 -1.73
C GLY A 159 -14.72 -11.59 -0.30
N MET A 160 -14.15 -10.49 0.21
CA MET A 160 -14.43 -9.99 1.56
C MET A 160 -15.82 -9.39 1.70
N MET A 161 -16.38 -8.80 0.65
CA MET A 161 -17.71 -8.16 0.68
C MET A 161 -18.85 -9.14 1.05
N LYS A 162 -18.67 -10.43 0.82
CA LYS A 162 -19.66 -11.46 1.21
C LYS A 162 -19.88 -11.55 2.72
N TYR A 163 -18.87 -11.18 3.53
CA TYR A 163 -18.97 -11.25 4.99
C TYR A 163 -19.73 -10.09 5.63
N THR A 164 -20.05 -9.09 4.85
CA THR A 164 -20.84 -7.93 5.29
C THR A 164 -22.25 -7.91 4.69
N HIS A 165 -22.73 -9.06 4.25
CA HIS A 165 -24.08 -9.22 3.72
C HIS A 165 -25.14 -8.69 4.72
N PRO A 166 -26.19 -7.96 4.30
CA PRO A 166 -26.56 -7.70 2.90
C PRO A 166 -25.91 -6.44 2.30
N TYR A 167 -25.08 -5.72 3.05
CA TYR A 167 -24.56 -4.40 2.64
C TYR A 167 -23.44 -4.46 1.61
N GLY A 168 -22.71 -5.58 1.51
CA GLY A 168 -21.62 -5.76 0.55
C GLY A 168 -20.46 -4.78 0.73
N MET A 169 -20.21 -4.34 1.97
CA MET A 169 -19.12 -3.43 2.30
C MET A 169 -17.81 -4.22 2.51
N ILE A 170 -16.69 -3.55 2.34
CA ILE A 170 -15.40 -4.12 2.72
C ILE A 170 -15.30 -4.11 4.24
N PRO A 171 -14.99 -5.25 4.90
CA PRO A 171 -14.80 -5.28 6.34
C PRO A 171 -13.61 -4.42 6.76
N SER A 172 -13.70 -3.78 7.92
CA SER A 172 -12.66 -2.87 8.43
C SER A 172 -11.34 -3.55 8.78
N GLY A 173 -11.32 -4.87 8.93
CA GLY A 173 -10.10 -5.62 9.19
C GLY A 173 -10.24 -7.10 8.90
N VAL A 174 -9.18 -7.68 8.39
CA VAL A 174 -8.96 -9.12 8.24
C VAL A 174 -7.63 -9.42 8.92
N TYR A 175 -7.60 -10.42 9.79
CA TYR A 175 -6.48 -10.69 10.67
C TYR A 175 -6.01 -12.15 10.57
N HIS A 176 -4.75 -12.40 10.76
CA HIS A 176 -4.24 -13.75 11.00
C HIS A 176 -4.58 -14.24 12.41
N ALA A 177 -4.72 -15.56 12.58
CA ALA A 177 -4.95 -16.18 13.87
C ALA A 177 -3.87 -15.81 14.89
N GLU A 178 -2.65 -15.72 14.45
CA GLU A 178 -1.52 -15.37 15.29
C GLU A 178 -1.54 -13.89 15.72
N GLU A 179 -1.99 -12.98 14.84
CA GLU A 179 -2.14 -11.56 15.16
C GLU A 179 -3.14 -11.32 16.30
N TYR A 180 -4.21 -12.10 16.33
CA TYR A 180 -5.24 -11.95 17.38
C TYR A 180 -4.70 -12.26 18.77
N LYS A 181 -3.70 -13.12 18.86
CA LYS A 181 -3.03 -13.51 20.11
C LYS A 181 -1.84 -12.62 20.44
N ASP A 182 -1.37 -11.86 19.48
CA ASP A 182 -0.17 -11.02 19.61
C ASP A 182 -0.56 -9.65 20.18
N THR A 183 -0.18 -9.43 21.43
CA THR A 183 -0.43 -8.16 22.12
C THR A 183 0.40 -7.00 21.55
N THR A 184 1.44 -7.26 20.79
CA THR A 184 2.24 -6.20 20.13
C THR A 184 1.48 -5.54 18.98
N ASN A 185 0.52 -6.25 18.38
CA ASN A 185 -0.40 -5.73 17.36
C ASN A 185 -1.74 -5.23 17.95
N PHE A 186 -1.80 -5.09 19.26
CA PHE A 186 -2.99 -4.73 19.98
C PHE A 186 -3.66 -3.43 19.48
N TYR A 187 -2.88 -2.48 19.00
CA TYR A 187 -3.44 -1.21 18.49
C TYR A 187 -4.32 -1.40 17.27
N ALA A 188 -3.92 -2.22 16.32
CA ALA A 188 -4.74 -2.49 15.15
C ALA A 188 -6.04 -3.21 15.53
N LEU A 189 -5.97 -4.12 16.51
CA LEU A 189 -7.11 -4.85 17.05
C LEU A 189 -8.00 -3.99 17.95
N HIS A 190 -7.38 -3.13 18.76
CA HIS A 190 -8.06 -2.30 19.75
C HIS A 190 -8.84 -1.15 19.14
N LEU A 191 -8.30 -0.53 18.10
CA LEU A 191 -8.94 0.64 17.51
C LEU A 191 -10.20 0.28 16.71
N PHE A 192 -10.22 -0.89 16.05
CA PHE A 192 -11.29 -1.24 15.12
C PHE A 192 -11.53 -2.75 14.97
N PRO A 193 -11.76 -3.52 16.05
CA PRO A 193 -12.34 -4.81 15.82
C PRO A 193 -13.73 -4.57 15.23
N PRO A 194 -14.02 -4.96 13.99
CA PRO A 194 -15.42 -5.01 13.56
C PRO A 194 -16.14 -5.90 14.57
N ALA A 195 -17.40 -5.62 14.87
CA ALA A 195 -18.19 -6.37 15.88
C ALA A 195 -18.15 -7.89 15.62
N ASN A 196 -17.92 -8.29 14.38
CA ASN A 196 -17.79 -9.67 13.89
C ASN A 196 -16.35 -10.06 13.51
N ALA A 197 -15.32 -9.28 13.86
CA ALA A 197 -13.93 -9.59 13.51
C ALA A 197 -13.50 -10.97 13.99
N LYS A 198 -14.01 -11.41 15.14
CA LYS A 198 -13.75 -12.73 15.68
C LYS A 198 -14.36 -13.84 14.84
N GLU A 199 -15.51 -13.61 14.23
CA GLU A 199 -16.16 -14.55 13.32
C GLU A 199 -15.48 -14.62 11.97
N LEU A 200 -15.19 -13.47 11.37
CA LEU A 200 -14.40 -13.37 10.15
C LEU A 200 -13.05 -14.05 10.30
N TYR A 201 -12.43 -13.81 11.42
CA TYR A 201 -11.17 -14.37 11.80
C TYR A 201 -11.23 -15.90 12.00
N THR A 202 -12.25 -16.39 12.72
CA THR A 202 -12.41 -17.83 13.01
C THR A 202 -12.79 -18.62 11.76
N GLU A 203 -13.51 -18.02 10.85
CA GLU A 203 -13.95 -18.69 9.64
C GLU A 203 -12.95 -18.68 8.50
N GLN A 204 -12.11 -17.64 8.42
CA GLN A 204 -11.20 -17.45 7.28
C GLN A 204 -9.78 -17.94 7.51
N ILE A 205 -9.34 -18.03 8.75
CA ILE A 205 -7.92 -18.23 9.08
C ILE A 205 -7.70 -19.53 9.87
N LYS A 206 -8.75 -20.31 10.10
CA LYS A 206 -8.62 -21.67 10.59
C LYS A 206 -8.16 -22.59 9.42
#